data_9586975fb8404145096ccd2d8eb89223
#
_entry.id   9586975fb8404145096ccd2d8eb89223
#
_cell.length_a   1.000
_cell.length_b   1.000
_cell.length_c   1.000
_cell.angle_alpha   90.00
_cell.angle_beta   90.00
_cell.angle_gamma   90.00
#
_symmetry.space_group_name_H-M   'P 1'
#
loop_
_entity.id
_entity.type
_entity.pdbx_description
1 polymer ?
#
loop_
_entity_poly.entity_id
_entity_poly.type
_entity_poly.pdbx_seq_one_letter_code
_entity_poly.pdbx_strand_id
1 'polypeptide(L)'
;TILLSLLHYMPHMKGVGLELSPKALALAQANADQLGLADRVDLRESDMFAALAPHESFDLILSNPPYITSEEMKTLSADVLNEPSMALWGGEDGLDFYRILAKEAPKYLKAGGLLAMEIGQGQEESVTQLLQAEGTYEDISYWKDLASINRVVLAKKVNL
;
A
#
# COMPACT_ATOMS: atom_id res chain seq x y z
N THR A 1 8.85 -3.60 -5.00
CA THR A 1 8.58 -4.93 -5.60
C THR A 1 7.22 -4.98 -6.27
N ILE A 2 6.09 -4.73 -5.58
CA ILE A 2 4.71 -4.85 -6.12
C ILE A 2 4.54 -4.07 -7.43
N LEU A 3 4.89 -2.79 -7.44
CA LEU A 3 4.75 -1.93 -8.61
C LEU A 3 5.51 -2.48 -9.83
N LEU A 4 6.77 -2.86 -9.66
CA LEU A 4 7.57 -3.38 -10.77
C LEU A 4 7.03 -4.70 -11.31
N SER A 5 6.51 -5.58 -10.44
CA SER A 5 5.83 -6.81 -10.87
C SER A 5 4.60 -6.50 -11.71
N LEU A 6 3.76 -5.56 -11.30
CA LEU A 6 2.59 -5.15 -12.09
C LEU A 6 3.00 -4.57 -13.45
N LEU A 7 3.98 -3.66 -13.48
CA LEU A 7 4.46 -3.08 -14.73
C LEU A 7 5.06 -4.11 -15.66
N HIS A 8 5.68 -5.17 -15.12
CA HIS A 8 6.21 -6.27 -15.93
C HIS A 8 5.10 -7.04 -16.66
N TYR A 9 4.02 -7.39 -15.93
CA TYR A 9 2.91 -8.16 -16.51
C TYR A 9 1.89 -7.30 -17.26
N MET A 10 1.88 -5.99 -17.04
CA MET A 10 0.92 -5.06 -17.64
C MET A 10 1.64 -3.98 -18.48
N PRO A 11 1.98 -4.28 -19.74
CA PRO A 11 2.90 -3.45 -20.53
C PRO A 11 2.38 -2.04 -20.86
N HIS A 12 1.07 -1.80 -20.74
CA HIS A 12 0.46 -0.48 -20.99
C HIS A 12 0.37 0.41 -19.75
N MET A 13 0.69 -0.13 -18.57
CA MET A 13 0.64 0.63 -17.33
C MET A 13 1.90 1.46 -17.14
N LYS A 14 1.73 2.61 -16.49
CA LYS A 14 2.77 3.43 -15.86
C LYS A 14 2.47 3.53 -14.38
N GLY A 15 3.48 3.78 -13.57
CA GLY A 15 3.29 3.86 -12.14
C GLY A 15 4.24 4.82 -11.44
N VAL A 16 3.79 5.31 -10.29
CA VAL A 16 4.58 6.07 -9.33
C VAL A 16 4.82 5.19 -8.12
N GLY A 17 6.06 5.05 -7.71
CA GLY A 17 6.45 4.35 -6.48
C GLY A 17 6.93 5.35 -5.44
N LEU A 18 6.33 5.28 -4.26
CA LEU A 18 6.67 6.13 -3.13
C LEU A 18 7.38 5.26 -2.08
N GLU A 19 8.55 5.69 -1.64
CA GLU A 19 9.38 4.93 -0.70
C GLU A 19 10.09 5.89 0.26
N LEU A 20 9.99 5.64 1.55
CA LEU A 20 10.59 6.46 2.58
C LEU A 20 12.10 6.22 2.72
N SER A 21 12.56 4.98 2.49
CA SER A 21 13.96 4.60 2.64
C SER A 21 14.76 4.91 1.37
N PRO A 22 15.77 5.82 1.41
CA PRO A 22 16.63 6.07 0.26
C PRO A 22 17.37 4.82 -0.24
N LYS A 23 17.69 3.89 0.66
CA LYS A 23 18.33 2.62 0.30
C LYS A 23 17.39 1.70 -0.48
N ALA A 24 16.13 1.58 -0.02
CA ALA A 24 15.12 0.79 -0.70
C ALA A 24 14.74 1.42 -2.05
N LEU A 25 14.68 2.76 -2.11
CA LEU A 25 14.45 3.50 -3.34
C LEU A 25 15.56 3.25 -4.38
N ALA A 26 16.83 3.32 -3.96
CA ALA A 26 17.96 3.02 -4.85
C ALA A 26 17.93 1.58 -5.39
N LEU A 27 17.57 0.61 -4.54
CA LEU A 27 17.37 -0.77 -4.95
C LEU A 27 16.20 -0.93 -5.93
N ALA A 28 15.09 -0.22 -5.67
CA ALA A 28 13.94 -0.22 -6.57
C ALA A 28 14.31 0.34 -7.95
N GLN A 29 15.11 1.41 -7.99
CA GLN A 29 15.61 1.98 -9.25
C GLN A 29 16.49 0.98 -10.01
N ALA A 30 17.46 0.35 -9.34
CA ALA A 30 18.30 -0.65 -9.96
C ALA A 30 17.50 -1.84 -10.53
N ASN A 31 16.46 -2.27 -9.81
CA ASN A 31 15.55 -3.31 -10.29
C ASN A 31 14.72 -2.85 -11.49
N ALA A 32 14.25 -1.60 -11.50
CA ALA A 32 13.52 -1.03 -12.63
C ALA A 32 14.39 -1.00 -13.89
N ASP A 33 15.64 -0.57 -13.77
CA ASP A 33 16.61 -0.51 -14.86
C ASP A 33 16.89 -1.93 -15.41
N GLN A 34 17.15 -2.89 -14.51
CA GLN A 34 17.43 -4.28 -14.90
C GLN A 34 16.24 -4.94 -15.61
N LEU A 35 15.02 -4.59 -15.23
CA LEU A 35 13.79 -5.12 -15.83
C LEU A 35 13.36 -4.35 -17.10
N GLY A 36 14.07 -3.29 -17.49
CA GLY A 36 13.70 -2.44 -18.63
C GLY A 36 12.40 -1.66 -18.40
N LEU A 37 12.12 -1.27 -17.14
CA LEU A 37 10.90 -0.58 -16.73
C LEU A 37 11.11 0.91 -16.42
N ALA A 38 12.35 1.42 -16.52
CA ALA A 38 12.71 2.78 -16.11
C ALA A 38 11.82 3.86 -16.77
N ASP A 39 11.45 3.69 -18.04
CA ASP A 39 10.61 4.64 -18.78
C ASP A 39 9.13 4.61 -18.39
N ARG A 40 8.72 3.64 -17.56
CA ARG A 40 7.33 3.43 -17.15
C ARG A 40 7.10 3.59 -15.65
N VAL A 41 8.15 3.80 -14.87
CA VAL A 41 8.08 4.00 -13.43
C VAL A 41 8.71 5.33 -13.03
N ASP A 42 8.05 6.03 -12.12
CA ASP A 42 8.57 7.22 -11.44
C ASP A 42 8.72 6.88 -9.96
N LEU A 43 9.95 6.80 -9.48
CA LEU A 43 10.27 6.42 -8.10
C LEU A 43 10.68 7.67 -7.32
N ARG A 44 9.99 7.92 -6.20
CA ARG A 44 10.18 9.13 -5.39
C ARG A 44 10.42 8.78 -3.93
N GLU A 45 11.38 9.46 -3.31
CA GLU A 45 11.49 9.47 -1.84
C GLU A 45 10.28 10.20 -1.26
N SER A 46 9.53 9.54 -0.39
CA SER A 46 8.29 10.09 0.15
C SER A 46 7.88 9.43 1.46
N ASP A 47 7.44 10.22 2.41
CA ASP A 47 6.64 9.75 3.53
C ASP A 47 5.17 9.70 3.06
N MET A 48 4.66 8.47 2.90
CA MET A 48 3.33 8.22 2.35
C MET A 48 3.08 9.06 1.07
N PHE A 49 2.10 9.91 1.02
CA PHE A 49 1.67 10.70 -0.13
C PHE A 49 2.41 12.04 -0.28
N ALA A 50 3.38 12.37 0.58
CA ALA A 50 3.98 13.70 0.68
C ALA A 50 4.64 14.19 -0.63
N ALA A 51 5.17 13.31 -1.46
CA ALA A 51 5.79 13.66 -2.75
C ALA A 51 4.80 13.72 -3.93
N LEU A 52 3.51 13.51 -3.70
CA LEU A 52 2.50 13.66 -4.75
C LEU A 52 2.03 15.11 -4.88
N ALA A 53 1.92 15.57 -6.12
CA ALA A 53 1.33 16.87 -6.40
C ALA A 53 -0.22 16.79 -6.33
N PRO A 54 -0.92 17.87 -5.92
CA PRO A 54 -2.36 17.86 -5.74
C PRO A 54 -3.19 17.50 -6.99
N HIS A 55 -2.60 17.64 -8.18
CA HIS A 55 -3.28 17.34 -9.46
C HIS A 55 -3.04 15.91 -9.96
N GLU A 56 -2.17 15.14 -9.30
CA GLU A 56 -1.92 13.74 -9.69
C GLU A 56 -3.12 12.88 -9.29
N SER A 57 -3.48 11.96 -10.17
CA SER A 57 -4.58 11.03 -9.91
C SER A 57 -4.35 9.69 -10.57
N PHE A 58 -4.76 8.63 -9.90
CA PHE A 58 -4.46 7.26 -10.24
C PHE A 58 -5.73 6.43 -10.38
N ASP A 59 -5.68 5.44 -11.26
CA ASP A 59 -6.74 4.44 -11.40
C ASP A 59 -6.68 3.40 -10.28
N LEU A 60 -5.47 3.19 -9.71
CA LEU A 60 -5.20 2.19 -8.68
C LEU A 60 -4.12 2.71 -7.73
N ILE A 61 -4.36 2.60 -6.44
CA ILE A 61 -3.36 2.77 -5.38
C ILE A 61 -3.20 1.42 -4.68
N LEU A 62 -1.95 0.98 -4.53
CA LEU A 62 -1.58 -0.27 -3.88
C LEU A 62 -0.66 0.01 -2.70
N SER A 63 -0.88 -0.67 -1.60
CA SER A 63 0.00 -0.60 -0.43
C SER A 63 0.10 -1.95 0.27
N ASN A 64 1.31 -2.27 0.73
CA ASN A 64 1.55 -3.25 1.79
C ASN A 64 2.15 -2.49 2.96
N PRO A 65 1.31 -1.86 3.79
CA PRO A 65 1.79 -1.03 4.89
C PRO A 65 2.23 -1.87 6.08
N PRO A 66 3.07 -1.33 6.97
CA PRO A 66 3.31 -1.94 8.28
C PRO A 66 1.99 -2.09 9.04
N TYR A 67 1.76 -3.27 9.64
CA TYR A 67 0.52 -3.58 10.34
C TYR A 67 0.70 -4.33 11.66
N ILE A 68 1.94 -4.58 12.08
CA ILE A 68 2.24 -5.31 13.32
C ILE A 68 2.03 -4.37 14.51
N THR A 69 1.28 -4.83 15.50
CA THR A 69 1.00 -4.06 16.72
C THR A 69 2.23 -3.95 17.61
N SER A 70 2.24 -2.97 18.53
CA SER A 70 3.29 -2.86 19.55
C SER A 70 3.45 -4.11 20.42
N GLU A 71 2.38 -4.84 20.65
CA GLU A 71 2.42 -6.08 21.44
C GLU A 71 3.03 -7.24 20.64
N GLU A 72 2.62 -7.41 19.40
CA GLU A 72 3.16 -8.44 18.52
C GLU A 72 4.65 -8.22 18.21
N MET A 73 5.10 -6.97 18.09
CA MET A 73 6.53 -6.64 17.91
C MET A 73 7.43 -7.24 18.98
N LYS A 74 6.93 -7.46 20.21
CA LYS A 74 7.69 -8.05 21.32
C LYS A 74 7.90 -9.56 21.16
N THR A 75 7.10 -10.21 20.34
CA THR A 75 7.06 -11.66 20.18
C THR A 75 7.49 -12.17 18.81
N LEU A 76 7.97 -11.27 17.95
CA LEU A 76 8.41 -11.62 16.60
C LEU A 76 9.59 -12.58 16.62
N SER A 77 9.62 -13.48 15.66
CA SER A 77 10.74 -14.36 15.41
C SER A 77 12.00 -13.59 14.97
N ALA A 78 13.18 -14.16 15.24
CA ALA A 78 14.45 -13.55 14.87
C ALA A 78 14.58 -13.25 13.37
N ASP A 79 13.95 -14.06 12.53
CA ASP A 79 13.97 -13.88 11.07
C ASP A 79 13.23 -12.59 10.64
N VAL A 80 12.08 -12.31 11.27
CA VAL A 80 11.30 -11.10 11.01
C VAL A 80 12.01 -9.87 11.59
N LEU A 81 12.67 -10.01 12.74
CA LEU A 81 13.45 -8.91 13.35
C LEU A 81 14.66 -8.47 12.53
N ASN A 82 15.06 -9.21 11.49
CA ASN A 82 16.07 -8.76 10.53
C ASN A 82 15.54 -7.69 9.56
N GLU A 83 14.23 -7.53 9.45
CA GLU A 83 13.62 -6.44 8.68
C GLU A 83 13.66 -5.12 9.47
N PRO A 84 13.75 -3.97 8.80
CA PRO A 84 13.68 -2.68 9.49
C PRO A 84 12.35 -2.55 10.26
N SER A 85 12.40 -2.16 11.53
CA SER A 85 11.20 -2.00 12.37
C SER A 85 10.16 -1.07 11.77
N MET A 86 10.59 -0.05 11.01
CA MET A 86 9.72 0.87 10.29
C MET A 86 8.91 0.19 9.16
N ALA A 87 9.34 -0.98 8.68
CA ALA A 87 8.62 -1.76 7.67
C ALA A 87 7.61 -2.74 8.31
N LEU A 88 7.63 -2.90 9.62
CA LEU A 88 6.83 -3.87 10.36
C LEU A 88 5.80 -3.21 11.28
N TRP A 89 6.21 -2.19 12.04
CA TRP A 89 5.40 -1.60 13.09
C TRP A 89 4.32 -0.67 12.53
N GLY A 90 3.07 -1.04 12.75
CA GLY A 90 1.87 -0.32 12.30
C GLY A 90 1.22 0.57 13.36
N GLY A 91 1.94 0.88 14.44
CA GLY A 91 1.38 1.63 15.57
C GLY A 91 0.93 0.72 16.71
N GLU A 92 0.28 1.29 17.72
CA GLU A 92 -0.13 0.60 18.92
C GLU A 92 -1.10 -0.55 18.62
N ASP A 93 -2.08 -0.32 17.75
CA ASP A 93 -3.10 -1.27 17.31
C ASP A 93 -2.90 -1.80 15.88
N GLY A 94 -1.76 -1.46 15.24
CA GLY A 94 -1.43 -1.92 13.89
C GLY A 94 -2.23 -1.23 12.77
N LEU A 95 -2.93 -0.13 13.06
CA LEU A 95 -3.86 0.51 12.12
C LEU A 95 -3.43 1.90 11.65
N ASP A 96 -2.28 2.42 12.08
CA ASP A 96 -1.89 3.80 11.81
C ASP A 96 -1.81 4.10 10.30
N PHE A 97 -1.19 3.24 9.54
CA PHE A 97 -1.08 3.42 8.09
C PHE A 97 -2.41 3.25 7.37
N TYR A 98 -3.30 2.37 7.86
CA TYR A 98 -4.65 2.24 7.27
C TYR A 98 -5.48 3.49 7.49
N ARG A 99 -5.35 4.17 8.63
CA ARG A 99 -6.00 5.47 8.89
C ARG A 99 -5.53 6.53 7.88
N ILE A 100 -4.22 6.58 7.62
CA ILE A 100 -3.65 7.50 6.64
C ILE A 100 -4.13 7.15 5.23
N LEU A 101 -4.04 5.87 4.84
CA LEU A 101 -4.45 5.41 3.52
C LEU A 101 -5.94 5.64 3.27
N ALA A 102 -6.81 5.30 4.21
CA ALA A 102 -8.25 5.50 4.09
C ALA A 102 -8.61 6.98 3.85
N LYS A 103 -7.96 7.89 4.58
CA LYS A 103 -8.24 9.33 4.54
C LYS A 103 -7.61 10.04 3.34
N GLU A 104 -6.36 9.69 2.99
CA GLU A 104 -5.58 10.44 2.01
C GLU A 104 -5.73 9.89 0.58
N ALA A 105 -5.82 8.56 0.40
CA ALA A 105 -5.89 7.95 -0.93
C ALA A 105 -7.03 8.48 -1.82
N PRO A 106 -8.23 8.82 -1.30
CA PRO A 106 -9.30 9.37 -2.14
C PRO A 106 -8.92 10.67 -2.85
N LYS A 107 -7.99 11.45 -2.30
CA LYS A 107 -7.53 12.72 -2.92
C LYS A 107 -6.77 12.45 -4.22
N TYR A 108 -6.15 11.28 -4.33
CA TYR A 108 -5.32 10.87 -5.44
C TYR A 108 -5.92 9.75 -6.29
N LEU A 109 -7.08 9.22 -5.93
CA LEU A 109 -7.84 8.28 -6.77
C LEU A 109 -8.76 9.03 -7.72
N LYS A 110 -8.80 8.60 -8.97
CA LYS A 110 -9.87 8.98 -9.90
C LYS A 110 -11.23 8.50 -9.38
N ALA A 111 -12.31 9.07 -9.86
CA ALA A 111 -13.65 8.55 -9.64
C ALA A 111 -13.72 7.08 -10.14
N GLY A 112 -14.23 6.17 -9.32
CA GLY A 112 -14.23 4.73 -9.60
C GLY A 112 -12.85 4.04 -9.50
N GLY A 113 -11.78 4.75 -9.13
CA GLY A 113 -10.45 4.19 -8.89
C GLY A 113 -10.42 3.30 -7.65
N LEU A 114 -9.45 2.40 -7.58
CA LEU A 114 -9.36 1.36 -6.57
C LEU A 114 -8.21 1.63 -5.57
N LEU A 115 -8.50 1.43 -4.29
CA LEU A 115 -7.51 1.26 -3.24
C LEU A 115 -7.39 -0.22 -2.92
N ALA A 116 -6.18 -0.79 -2.99
CA ALA A 116 -5.92 -2.16 -2.56
C ALA A 116 -4.80 -2.17 -1.52
N MET A 117 -5.05 -2.79 -0.36
CA MET A 117 -4.10 -2.83 0.75
C MET A 117 -3.95 -4.26 1.26
N GLU A 118 -2.70 -4.69 1.48
CA GLU A 118 -2.46 -5.87 2.29
C GLU A 118 -2.88 -5.60 3.73
N ILE A 119 -3.47 -6.62 4.38
CA ILE A 119 -3.92 -6.54 5.78
C ILE A 119 -3.35 -7.70 6.61
N GLY A 120 -3.08 -7.42 7.86
CA GLY A 120 -2.77 -8.45 8.85
C GLY A 120 -3.97 -9.36 9.12
N GLN A 121 -3.70 -10.58 9.53
CA GLN A 121 -4.76 -11.54 9.90
C GLN A 121 -5.60 -11.00 11.05
N GLY A 122 -6.92 -10.98 10.87
CA GLY A 122 -7.89 -10.51 11.89
C GLY A 122 -8.13 -9.00 11.87
N GLN A 123 -7.52 -8.24 10.95
CA GLN A 123 -7.72 -6.79 10.84
C GLN A 123 -8.88 -6.40 9.90
N GLU A 124 -9.56 -7.36 9.28
CA GLU A 124 -10.58 -7.12 8.25
C GLU A 124 -11.67 -6.16 8.72
N GLU A 125 -12.23 -6.42 9.90
CA GLU A 125 -13.34 -5.62 10.43
C GLU A 125 -12.88 -4.19 10.74
N SER A 126 -11.74 -4.03 11.41
CA SER A 126 -11.19 -2.73 11.78
C SER A 126 -10.86 -1.88 10.54
N VAL A 127 -10.25 -2.48 9.51
CA VAL A 127 -9.93 -1.78 8.26
C VAL A 127 -11.21 -1.42 7.50
N THR A 128 -12.21 -2.31 7.47
CA THR A 128 -13.53 -2.00 6.89
C THR A 128 -14.17 -0.80 7.55
N GLN A 129 -14.18 -0.76 8.88
CA GLN A 129 -14.75 0.36 9.64
C GLN A 129 -14.06 1.69 9.33
N LEU A 130 -12.72 1.69 9.18
CA LEU A 130 -11.96 2.87 8.78
C LEU A 130 -12.38 3.37 7.38
N LEU A 131 -12.46 2.47 6.40
CA LEU A 131 -12.87 2.82 5.04
C LEU A 131 -14.31 3.34 4.98
N GLN A 132 -15.23 2.70 5.71
CA GLN A 132 -16.64 3.12 5.76
C GLN A 132 -16.81 4.48 6.45
N ALA A 133 -16.03 4.77 7.49
CA ALA A 133 -16.10 6.03 8.22
C ALA A 133 -15.74 7.24 7.34
N GLU A 134 -14.88 7.06 6.32
CA GLU A 134 -14.54 8.14 5.38
C GLU A 134 -15.71 8.49 4.43
N GLY A 135 -16.67 7.59 4.21
CA GLY A 135 -17.82 7.81 3.34
C GLY A 135 -17.50 8.01 1.84
N THR A 136 -16.24 7.77 1.45
CA THR A 136 -15.73 7.98 0.10
C THR A 136 -15.49 6.69 -0.67
N TYR A 137 -15.77 5.54 -0.04
CA TYR A 137 -15.56 4.22 -0.62
C TYR A 137 -16.86 3.43 -0.73
N GLU A 138 -16.94 2.64 -1.79
CA GLU A 138 -17.97 1.64 -2.06
C GLU A 138 -17.33 0.30 -2.43
N ASP A 139 -18.12 -0.77 -2.58
CA ASP A 139 -17.68 -2.08 -3.06
C ASP A 139 -16.48 -2.66 -2.28
N ILE A 140 -16.48 -2.51 -0.93
CA ILE A 140 -15.40 -3.05 -0.09
C ILE A 140 -15.44 -4.58 -0.15
N SER A 141 -14.34 -5.21 -0.55
CA SER A 141 -14.22 -6.65 -0.72
C SER A 141 -12.83 -7.15 -0.32
N TYR A 142 -12.67 -8.47 -0.23
CA TYR A 142 -11.43 -9.09 0.23
C TYR A 142 -10.96 -10.19 -0.73
N TRP A 143 -9.66 -10.24 -0.91
CA TRP A 143 -9.01 -11.39 -1.53
C TRP A 143 -8.26 -12.19 -0.48
N LYS A 144 -8.36 -13.52 -0.63
CA LYS A 144 -7.73 -14.49 0.26
C LYS A 144 -6.40 -14.95 -0.30
N ASP A 145 -5.49 -15.28 0.62
CA ASP A 145 -4.27 -16.01 0.29
C ASP A 145 -4.53 -17.51 0.04
N LEU A 146 -3.46 -18.25 -0.23
CA LEU A 146 -3.54 -19.70 -0.47
C LEU A 146 -4.00 -20.50 0.76
N ALA A 147 -3.92 -19.93 1.95
CA ALA A 147 -4.43 -20.51 3.20
C ALA A 147 -5.89 -20.12 3.48
N SER A 148 -6.56 -19.46 2.53
CA SER A 148 -7.94 -18.96 2.65
C SER A 148 -8.12 -17.86 3.72
N ILE A 149 -7.05 -17.17 4.09
CA ILE A 149 -7.04 -16.03 5.00
C ILE A 149 -7.18 -14.75 4.17
N ASN A 150 -8.04 -13.82 4.59
CA ASN A 150 -8.14 -12.51 3.96
C ASN A 150 -6.80 -11.78 4.08
N ARG A 151 -6.23 -11.38 2.95
CA ARG A 151 -4.93 -10.72 2.88
C ARG A 151 -4.95 -9.40 2.15
N VAL A 152 -5.90 -9.17 1.28
CA VAL A 152 -6.00 -7.90 0.55
C VAL A 152 -7.42 -7.38 0.69
N VAL A 153 -7.57 -6.15 1.14
CA VAL A 153 -8.81 -5.39 1.05
C VAL A 153 -8.78 -4.55 -0.22
N LEU A 154 -9.90 -4.54 -0.93
CA LEU A 154 -10.16 -3.64 -2.06
C LEU A 154 -11.31 -2.73 -1.71
N ALA A 155 -11.17 -1.44 -2.01
CA ALA A 155 -12.21 -0.45 -1.85
C ALA A 155 -12.22 0.45 -3.09
N LYS A 156 -13.39 0.70 -3.65
CA LYS A 156 -13.56 1.55 -4.82
C LYS A 156 -13.96 2.95 -4.38
N LYS A 157 -13.31 3.98 -4.91
CA LYS A 157 -13.74 5.36 -4.69
C LYS A 157 -15.07 5.62 -5.35
N VAL A 158 -16.02 6.18 -4.61
CA VAL A 158 -17.33 6.58 -5.14
C VAL A 158 -17.20 7.59 -6.28
N ASN A 159 -18.14 7.55 -7.22
CA ASN A 159 -18.25 8.52 -8.29
C ASN A 159 -19.04 9.74 -7.76
N LEU A 160 -18.32 10.72 -7.20
CA LEU A 160 -18.89 12.02 -6.80
C LEU A 160 -18.72 13.03 -7.91
#